data_e14a308450af9d16fabde9e4bc894b70
#
_entry.id   e14a308450af9d16fabde9e4bc894b70
#
_cell.length_a   1.000
_cell.length_b   1.000
_cell.length_c   1.000
_cell.angle_alpha   90.00
_cell.angle_beta   90.00
_cell.angle_gamma   90.00
#
_symmetry.space_group_name_H-M   'P 1'
#
loop_
_entity.id
_entity.type
_entity.pdbx_description
1 polymer ?
#
loop_
_entity_poly.entity_id
_entity_poly.type
_entity_poly.pdbx_seq_one_letter_code
_entity_poly.pdbx_strand_id
1 'polypeptide(L)'
;AAEKLASLFINEETVVGYMCHKTGKAHDAFSAAEPIHMKPFVGLRWQREVYVLTNRRTYSAANSFVMFLKGLPQVTIVGDRTGGGAGMPFSAELPNGWSIRFSACPMYDRNQQLTEMGIDPDVKLDIVSDDYQRGIDTILEYCLKKD
;
A
#
# COMPACT_ATOMS: atom_id res chain seq x y z
N ALA A 1 -7.74 9.84 -1.55
CA ALA A 1 -8.39 8.96 -2.53
C ALA A 1 -8.27 7.49 -2.11
N ALA A 2 -7.05 6.99 -1.82
CA ALA A 2 -6.78 5.58 -1.45
C ALA A 2 -7.63 5.11 -0.26
N GLU A 3 -7.67 5.89 0.82
CA GLU A 3 -8.43 5.58 2.03
C GLU A 3 -9.94 5.44 1.74
N LYS A 4 -10.51 6.43 1.02
CA LYS A 4 -11.93 6.38 0.63
C LYS A 4 -12.26 5.16 -0.22
N LEU A 5 -11.36 4.76 -1.13
CA LEU A 5 -11.54 3.56 -1.95
C LEU A 5 -11.41 2.29 -1.11
N ALA A 6 -10.42 2.22 -0.23
CA ALA A 6 -10.23 1.07 0.65
C ALA A 6 -11.40 0.84 1.60
N SER A 7 -12.06 1.91 2.07
CA SER A 7 -13.21 1.82 2.98
C SER A 7 -14.41 1.08 2.38
N LEU A 8 -14.50 0.95 1.04
CA LEU A 8 -15.54 0.15 0.37
C LEU A 8 -15.41 -1.37 0.64
N PHE A 9 -14.22 -1.83 1.02
CA PHE A 9 -13.90 -3.25 1.27
C PHE A 9 -13.89 -3.60 2.76
N ILE A 10 -14.15 -2.64 3.63
CA ILE A 10 -14.11 -2.80 5.09
C ILE A 10 -15.53 -2.96 5.63
N ASN A 11 -15.75 -3.91 6.52
CA ASN A 11 -17.06 -4.24 7.07
C ASN A 11 -17.32 -3.64 8.45
N GLU A 12 -16.26 -3.47 9.23
CA GLU A 12 -16.27 -2.89 10.57
C GLU A 12 -15.09 -1.96 10.76
N GLU A 13 -15.16 -1.06 11.72
CA GLU A 13 -14.03 -0.20 12.05
C GLU A 13 -12.83 -1.06 12.46
N THR A 14 -11.70 -0.85 11.79
CA THR A 14 -10.52 -1.67 11.99
C THR A 14 -9.24 -0.85 11.86
N VAL A 15 -8.18 -1.32 12.51
CA VAL A 15 -6.82 -0.78 12.32
C VAL A 15 -6.28 -1.32 10.99
N VAL A 16 -5.89 -0.43 10.09
CA VAL A 16 -5.37 -0.78 8.76
C VAL A 16 -3.85 -0.61 8.63
N GLY A 17 -3.20 -0.12 9.65
CA GLY A 17 -1.77 0.11 9.73
C GLY A 17 -1.43 1.08 10.86
N TYR A 18 -0.18 1.53 10.85
CA TYR A 18 0.32 2.47 11.86
C TYR A 18 1.16 3.55 11.19
N MET A 19 1.28 4.70 11.83
CA MET A 19 2.10 5.81 11.34
C MET A 19 2.83 6.50 12.49
N CYS A 20 4.08 6.88 12.28
CA CYS A 20 4.82 7.75 13.18
C CYS A 20 4.88 9.17 12.61
N HIS A 21 4.95 10.14 13.49
CA HIS A 21 5.13 11.55 13.14
C HIS A 21 6.48 12.06 13.63
N LYS A 22 7.07 12.98 12.87
CA LYS A 22 8.29 13.66 13.28
C LYS A 22 8.02 14.55 14.50
N THR A 23 8.77 14.38 15.57
CA THR A 23 8.61 15.12 16.84
C THR A 23 9.73 16.14 17.11
N GLY A 24 10.79 16.13 16.30
CA GLY A 24 11.93 17.02 16.48
C GLY A 24 12.90 16.99 15.30
N LYS A 25 14.02 17.71 15.45
CA LYS A 25 15.06 17.86 14.42
C LYS A 25 16.02 16.67 14.34
N ALA A 26 16.15 15.89 15.41
CA ALA A 26 17.04 14.75 15.43
C ALA A 26 16.58 13.67 14.44
N HIS A 27 17.52 12.93 13.89
CA HIS A 27 17.27 11.90 12.86
C HIS A 27 16.21 10.88 13.32
N ASP A 28 16.26 10.45 14.54
CA ASP A 28 15.42 9.43 15.18
C ASP A 28 14.23 10.00 16.00
N ALA A 29 14.02 11.32 15.96
CA ALA A 29 12.95 11.97 16.71
C ALA A 29 11.59 11.71 16.06
N PHE A 30 10.99 10.55 16.33
CA PHE A 30 9.64 10.18 15.92
C PHE A 30 8.73 9.89 17.10
N SER A 31 7.43 10.05 16.92
CA SER A 31 6.41 9.58 17.87
C SER A 31 6.42 8.04 17.96
N ALA A 32 5.75 7.50 18.96
CA ALA A 32 5.32 6.12 18.91
C ALA A 32 4.44 5.89 17.68
N ALA A 33 4.37 4.64 17.19
CA ALA A 33 3.53 4.25 16.08
C ALA A 33 2.04 4.32 16.51
N GLU A 34 1.29 5.22 15.91
CA GLU A 34 -0.13 5.44 16.18
C GLU A 34 -0.98 4.63 15.18
N PRO A 35 -2.05 3.96 15.63
CA PRO A 35 -2.90 3.17 14.77
C PRO A 35 -3.69 4.05 13.79
N ILE A 36 -3.74 3.63 12.54
CA ILE A 36 -4.60 4.21 11.50
C ILE A 36 -5.92 3.45 11.52
N HIS A 37 -6.96 4.08 12.04
CA HIS A 37 -8.31 3.53 12.05
C HIS A 37 -9.03 3.84 10.76
N MET A 38 -9.71 2.85 10.20
CA MET A 38 -10.57 3.03 9.02
C MET A 38 -11.97 2.53 9.31
N LYS A 39 -12.96 3.37 8.98
CA LYS A 39 -14.39 3.03 9.09
C LYS A 39 -14.91 2.53 7.75
N PRO A 40 -15.91 1.63 7.76
CA PRO A 40 -16.61 1.23 6.55
C PRO A 40 -17.19 2.43 5.82
N PHE A 41 -17.21 2.37 4.50
CA PHE A 41 -17.94 3.35 3.70
C PHE A 41 -19.45 3.28 4.00
N VAL A 42 -20.07 4.44 4.17
CA VAL A 42 -21.52 4.51 4.38
C VAL A 42 -22.23 4.34 3.03
N GLY A 43 -22.82 3.19 2.80
CA GLY A 43 -23.52 2.86 1.55
C GLY A 43 -23.04 1.54 0.96
N LEU A 44 -22.81 1.51 -0.36
CA LEU A 44 -22.38 0.31 -1.07
C LEU A 44 -20.99 -0.15 -0.58
N ARG A 45 -20.90 -1.44 -0.21
CA ARG A 45 -19.65 -2.10 0.18
C ARG A 45 -19.49 -3.40 -0.58
N TRP A 46 -18.24 -3.70 -0.95
CA TRP A 46 -17.91 -4.96 -1.60
C TRP A 46 -17.52 -6.01 -0.55
N GLN A 47 -18.27 -7.11 -0.52
CA GLN A 47 -18.15 -8.16 0.51
C GLN A 47 -17.66 -9.50 -0.06
N ARG A 48 -17.41 -9.55 -1.38
CA ARG A 48 -16.95 -10.76 -2.06
C ARG A 48 -15.44 -10.79 -2.14
N GLU A 49 -14.90 -11.91 -2.57
CA GLU A 49 -13.48 -12.07 -2.84
C GLU A 49 -12.92 -10.98 -3.75
N VAL A 50 -11.71 -10.54 -3.45
CA VAL A 50 -11.02 -9.46 -4.15
C VAL A 50 -9.57 -9.85 -4.35
N TYR A 51 -9.11 -9.80 -5.60
CA TYR A 51 -7.71 -9.87 -5.95
C TYR A 51 -7.17 -8.46 -6.21
N VAL A 52 -6.12 -8.08 -5.50
CA VAL A 52 -5.43 -6.82 -5.70
C VAL A 52 -4.11 -7.11 -6.43
N LEU A 53 -4.05 -6.71 -7.70
CA LEU A 53 -2.89 -6.96 -8.55
C LEU A 53 -1.81 -5.91 -8.28
N THR A 54 -0.59 -6.35 -8.00
CA THR A 54 0.52 -5.47 -7.63
C THR A 54 1.78 -5.72 -8.45
N ASN A 55 2.54 -4.66 -8.62
CA ASN A 55 3.89 -4.72 -9.16
C ASN A 55 4.71 -3.53 -8.61
N ARG A 56 5.98 -3.42 -9.02
CA ARG A 56 6.89 -2.35 -8.57
C ARG A 56 6.44 -0.92 -8.92
N ARG A 57 5.47 -0.76 -9.81
CA ARG A 57 4.84 0.54 -10.11
C ARG A 57 3.69 0.89 -9.17
N THR A 58 3.26 -0.05 -8.34
CA THR A 58 2.31 0.20 -7.26
C THR A 58 3.02 1.01 -6.18
N TYR A 59 2.93 2.34 -6.26
CA TYR A 59 3.77 3.28 -5.51
C TYR A 59 2.95 4.37 -4.81
N SER A 60 3.44 4.90 -3.68
CA SER A 60 2.85 6.02 -2.95
C SER A 60 1.40 5.72 -2.51
N ALA A 61 0.41 6.51 -2.92
CA ALA A 61 -0.99 6.30 -2.57
C ALA A 61 -1.53 4.91 -2.97
N ALA A 62 -1.03 4.32 -4.06
CA ALA A 62 -1.37 2.95 -4.44
C ALA A 62 -0.76 1.94 -3.46
N ASN A 63 0.46 2.16 -2.97
CA ASN A 63 1.06 1.34 -1.93
C ASN A 63 0.26 1.44 -0.61
N SER A 64 -0.21 2.65 -0.23
CA SER A 64 -1.08 2.82 0.93
C SER A 64 -2.41 2.08 0.77
N PHE A 65 -2.99 2.08 -0.43
CA PHE A 65 -4.19 1.30 -0.72
C PHE A 65 -3.97 -0.20 -0.49
N VAL A 66 -2.86 -0.75 -0.98
CA VAL A 66 -2.48 -2.14 -0.72
C VAL A 66 -2.31 -2.40 0.77
N MET A 67 -1.61 -1.51 1.50
CA MET A 67 -1.43 -1.59 2.95
C MET A 67 -2.77 -1.68 3.69
N PHE A 68 -3.74 -0.83 3.33
CA PHE A 68 -5.05 -0.79 3.97
C PHE A 68 -5.85 -2.08 3.76
N LEU A 69 -5.70 -2.72 2.62
CA LEU A 69 -6.44 -3.93 2.27
C LEU A 69 -5.75 -5.22 2.70
N LYS A 70 -4.41 -5.21 2.81
CA LYS A 70 -3.65 -6.40 3.19
C LYS A 70 -4.08 -6.95 4.55
N GLY A 71 -4.34 -8.26 4.60
CA GLY A 71 -4.81 -8.95 5.80
C GLY A 71 -6.32 -8.86 6.05
N LEU A 72 -7.10 -8.28 5.14
CA LEU A 72 -8.55 -8.46 5.13
C LEU A 72 -8.88 -9.87 4.63
N PRO A 73 -9.83 -10.60 5.27
CA PRO A 73 -10.06 -12.02 4.97
C PRO A 73 -10.53 -12.29 3.54
N GLN A 74 -11.20 -11.32 2.90
CA GLN A 74 -11.68 -11.45 1.53
C GLN A 74 -10.69 -10.93 0.49
N VAL A 75 -9.52 -10.42 0.89
CA VAL A 75 -8.55 -9.80 -0.02
C VAL A 75 -7.32 -10.68 -0.16
N THR A 76 -6.92 -10.93 -1.40
CA THR A 76 -5.66 -11.58 -1.76
C THR A 76 -4.83 -10.63 -2.61
N ILE A 77 -3.62 -10.31 -2.17
CA ILE A 77 -2.67 -9.51 -2.95
C ILE A 77 -1.88 -10.45 -3.86
N VAL A 78 -1.93 -10.22 -5.17
CA VAL A 78 -1.29 -11.09 -6.18
C VAL A 78 -0.35 -10.26 -7.04
N GLY A 79 0.83 -10.78 -7.30
CA GLY A 79 1.80 -10.17 -8.21
C GLY A 79 3.21 -10.06 -7.65
N ASP A 80 3.91 -8.97 -7.96
CA ASP A 80 5.22 -8.66 -7.39
C ASP A 80 5.09 -7.67 -6.23
N ARG A 81 6.15 -7.55 -5.46
CA ARG A 81 6.28 -6.56 -4.38
C ARG A 81 5.99 -5.16 -4.90
N THR A 82 5.25 -4.38 -4.14
CA THR A 82 4.97 -2.98 -4.48
C THR A 82 6.25 -2.13 -4.48
N GLY A 83 6.20 -0.96 -5.11
CA GLY A 83 7.32 -0.02 -5.16
C GLY A 83 7.52 0.78 -3.88
N GLY A 84 6.62 0.71 -2.92
CA GLY A 84 6.72 1.43 -1.66
C GLY A 84 6.36 2.91 -1.76
N GLY A 85 7.22 3.77 -1.18
CA GLY A 85 7.04 5.22 -1.20
C GLY A 85 5.91 5.73 -0.30
N ALA A 86 5.62 5.00 0.77
CA ALA A 86 4.79 5.48 1.86
C ALA A 86 5.55 6.56 2.66
N GLY A 87 4.87 7.34 3.50
CA GLY A 87 5.57 8.20 4.44
C GLY A 87 5.40 9.69 4.22
N MET A 88 4.39 10.13 3.47
CA MET A 88 3.99 11.53 3.33
C MET A 88 5.18 12.47 3.07
N PRO A 89 5.80 12.41 1.88
CA PRO A 89 7.05 13.11 1.61
C PRO A 89 6.87 14.63 1.63
N PHE A 90 7.88 15.33 2.13
CA PHE A 90 8.00 16.78 2.01
C PHE A 90 9.31 17.16 1.29
N SER A 91 9.38 18.39 0.84
CA SER A 91 10.55 18.92 0.15
C SER A 91 11.21 20.01 0.99
N ALA A 92 12.53 20.08 0.92
CA ALA A 92 13.33 21.15 1.47
C ALA A 92 14.20 21.74 0.35
N GLU A 93 14.33 23.07 0.33
CA GLU A 93 15.19 23.77 -0.62
C GLU A 93 16.59 23.94 -0.03
N LEU A 94 17.60 23.69 -0.87
CA LEU A 94 19.00 23.92 -0.54
C LEU A 94 19.44 25.33 -0.92
N PRO A 95 20.49 25.91 -0.27
CA PRO A 95 20.95 27.27 -0.56
C PRO A 95 21.33 27.53 -2.02
N ASN A 96 21.64 26.50 -2.80
CA ASN A 96 21.96 26.57 -4.22
C ASN A 96 20.73 26.50 -5.15
N GLY A 97 19.50 26.53 -4.59
CA GLY A 97 18.24 26.43 -5.33
C GLY A 97 17.80 25.00 -5.70
N TRP A 98 18.52 23.98 -5.29
CA TRP A 98 18.07 22.60 -5.44
C TRP A 98 17.07 22.24 -4.36
N SER A 99 16.14 21.35 -4.70
CA SER A 99 15.23 20.77 -3.73
C SER A 99 15.52 19.29 -3.51
N ILE A 100 15.41 18.87 -2.26
CA ILE A 100 15.43 17.45 -1.87
C ILE A 100 14.06 17.06 -1.38
N ARG A 101 13.65 15.82 -1.67
CA ARG A 101 12.37 15.27 -1.24
C ARG A 101 12.61 13.97 -0.50
N PHE A 102 11.97 13.81 0.66
CA PHE A 102 12.14 12.65 1.51
C PHE A 102 10.88 12.36 2.34
N SER A 103 10.72 11.10 2.75
CA SER A 103 9.62 10.66 3.60
C SER A 103 9.74 11.22 5.01
N ALA A 104 8.62 11.64 5.57
CA ALA A 104 8.55 12.30 6.88
C ALA A 104 7.85 11.45 7.96
N CYS A 105 6.99 10.54 7.53
CA CYS A 105 6.11 9.78 8.42
C CYS A 105 6.26 8.28 8.13
N PRO A 106 7.11 7.53 8.84
CA PRO A 106 7.19 6.09 8.68
C PRO A 106 5.80 5.45 8.84
N MET A 107 5.41 4.63 7.87
CA MET A 107 4.14 3.91 7.86
C MET A 107 4.39 2.41 7.92
N TYR A 108 3.57 1.72 8.70
CA TYR A 108 3.68 0.29 8.95
C TYR A 108 2.34 -0.38 8.65
N ASP A 109 2.39 -1.61 8.16
CA ASP A 109 1.20 -2.43 7.98
C ASP A 109 0.63 -2.92 9.33
N ARG A 110 -0.42 -3.75 9.27
CA ARG A 110 -1.05 -4.34 10.46
C ARG A 110 -0.11 -5.22 11.29
N ASN A 111 0.91 -5.78 10.67
CA ASN A 111 1.94 -6.60 11.30
C ASN A 111 3.14 -5.77 11.77
N GLN A 112 3.03 -4.45 11.74
CA GLN A 112 4.08 -3.49 12.09
C GLN A 112 5.33 -3.59 11.19
N GLN A 113 5.17 -4.04 9.94
CA GLN A 113 6.23 -4.04 8.95
C GLN A 113 6.26 -2.71 8.21
N LEU A 114 7.46 -2.12 8.10
CA LEU A 114 7.66 -0.85 7.39
C LEU A 114 7.29 -0.99 5.91
N THR A 115 6.42 -0.12 5.42
CA THR A 115 5.90 -0.19 4.04
C THR A 115 6.61 0.72 3.04
N GLU A 116 7.60 1.49 3.49
CA GLU A 116 8.39 2.42 2.66
C GLU A 116 9.09 1.71 1.49
N MET A 117 9.64 0.53 1.73
CA MET A 117 10.35 -0.28 0.74
C MET A 117 9.45 -1.25 -0.03
N GLY A 118 8.15 -1.08 0.09
CA GLY A 118 7.15 -1.92 -0.56
C GLY A 118 6.56 -3.00 0.33
N ILE A 119 5.47 -3.57 -0.16
CA ILE A 119 4.66 -4.61 0.50
C ILE A 119 4.75 -5.86 -0.34
N ASP A 120 5.09 -6.99 0.29
CA ASP A 120 5.10 -8.27 -0.39
C ASP A 120 3.66 -8.76 -0.64
N PRO A 121 3.36 -9.35 -1.81
CA PRO A 121 2.06 -9.93 -2.10
C PRO A 121 1.83 -11.21 -1.28
N ASP A 122 0.57 -11.64 -1.20
CA ASP A 122 0.20 -12.94 -0.60
C ASP A 122 0.52 -14.08 -1.55
N VAL A 123 0.37 -13.83 -2.85
CA VAL A 123 0.76 -14.74 -3.93
C VAL A 123 1.78 -14.05 -4.83
N LYS A 124 3.04 -14.48 -4.73
CA LYS A 124 4.09 -13.92 -5.57
C LYS A 124 4.02 -14.50 -6.98
N LEU A 125 3.81 -13.63 -7.94
CA LEU A 125 3.74 -13.95 -9.36
C LEU A 125 4.28 -12.77 -10.17
N ASP A 126 5.16 -13.03 -11.13
CA ASP A 126 5.67 -12.01 -12.04
C ASP A 126 5.11 -12.23 -13.46
N ILE A 127 5.19 -11.19 -14.28
CA ILE A 127 4.80 -11.28 -15.68
C ILE A 127 5.81 -12.16 -16.43
N VAL A 128 5.30 -13.19 -17.11
CA VAL A 128 6.10 -14.06 -17.95
C VAL A 128 6.37 -13.36 -19.29
N SER A 129 7.63 -13.34 -19.75
CA SER A 129 8.03 -12.66 -20.98
C SER A 129 7.26 -13.10 -22.21
N ASP A 130 7.00 -14.40 -22.34
CA ASP A 130 6.22 -14.96 -23.49
C ASP A 130 4.76 -14.51 -23.44
N ASP A 131 4.17 -14.42 -22.27
CA ASP A 131 2.81 -13.88 -22.11
C ASP A 131 2.77 -12.41 -22.48
N TYR A 132 3.74 -11.63 -21.99
CA TYR A 132 3.84 -10.20 -22.31
C TYR A 132 3.95 -9.95 -23.81
N GLN A 133 4.78 -10.73 -24.54
CA GLN A 133 4.92 -10.63 -25.99
C GLN A 133 3.62 -10.94 -26.74
N ARG A 134 2.76 -11.78 -26.18
CA ARG A 134 1.44 -12.12 -26.70
C ARG A 134 0.33 -11.17 -26.24
N GLY A 135 0.67 -10.14 -25.47
CA GLY A 135 -0.31 -9.20 -24.89
C GLY A 135 -1.15 -9.80 -23.76
N ILE A 136 -0.65 -10.85 -23.10
CA ILE A 136 -1.32 -11.53 -21.99
C ILE A 136 -0.75 -11.00 -20.67
N ASP A 137 -1.63 -10.60 -19.77
CA ASP A 137 -1.26 -10.28 -18.38
C ASP A 137 -1.28 -11.55 -17.53
N THR A 138 -0.10 -12.10 -17.25
CA THR A 138 0.06 -13.35 -16.47
C THR A 138 -0.63 -13.27 -15.10
N ILE A 139 -0.56 -12.11 -14.44
CA ILE A 139 -1.12 -11.93 -13.10
C ILE A 139 -2.64 -11.91 -13.15
N LEU A 140 -3.21 -11.19 -14.12
CA LEU A 140 -4.66 -11.15 -14.34
C LEU A 140 -5.20 -12.53 -14.70
N GLU A 141 -4.54 -13.23 -15.64
CA GLU A 141 -4.94 -14.59 -16.06
C GLU A 141 -4.91 -15.59 -14.90
N TYR A 142 -3.95 -15.46 -13.98
CA TYR A 142 -3.91 -16.28 -12.79
C TYR A 142 -5.17 -16.09 -11.93
N CYS A 143 -5.59 -14.85 -11.73
CA CYS A 143 -6.77 -14.54 -10.91
C CYS A 143 -8.07 -15.02 -11.57
N LEU A 144 -8.21 -14.83 -12.89
CA LEU A 144 -9.39 -15.26 -13.67
C LEU A 144 -9.59 -16.78 -13.70
N LYS A 145 -8.54 -17.57 -13.46
CA LYS A 145 -8.62 -19.05 -13.46
C LYS A 145 -8.95 -19.64 -12.08
N LYS A 146 -9.12 -18.78 -11.07
CA LYS A 146 -9.42 -19.23 -9.70
C LYS A 146 -10.92 -19.27 -9.38
N ASP A 147 -11.77 -18.83 -10.30
CA ASP A 147 -13.23 -18.91 -10.22
C ASP A 147 -13.76 -20.30 -10.60
#